data_e729da69e12d76beea5f3cec1434b1aa
#
_entry.id   e729da69e12d76beea5f3cec1434b1aa
#
_cell.length_a   1.000
_cell.length_b   1.000
_cell.length_c   1.000
_cell.angle_alpha   90.00
_cell.angle_beta   90.00
_cell.angle_gamma   90.00
#
_symmetry.space_group_name_H-M   'P 1'
#
loop_
_entity.id
_entity.type
_entity.pdbx_description
1 polymer ?
#
loop_
_entity_poly.entity_id
_entity_poly.type
_entity_poly.pdbx_seq_one_letter_code
_entity_poly.pdbx_strand_id
1 'polypeptide(L)' 'MPVETKSQYLRLLEETLRTASHIKHWAISHVESGFISTQDLVEVIGKIRRVDTIFTKDFSELTGTKAVIITA' A
#
# COMPACT_ATOMS: atom_id res chain seq x y z
N MET A 1 -11.34 -15.16 6.83
CA MET A 1 -12.29 -14.95 5.73
C MET A 1 -11.55 -14.37 4.53
N PRO A 2 -11.67 -14.98 3.38
CA PRO A 2 -10.96 -14.44 2.22
C PRO A 2 -11.54 -13.09 1.80
N VAL A 3 -10.66 -12.20 1.36
CA VAL A 3 -11.07 -10.92 0.80
C VAL A 3 -11.53 -11.15 -0.62
N GLU A 4 -12.80 -10.95 -0.89
CA GLU A 4 -13.38 -11.22 -2.20
C GLU A 4 -13.35 -10.02 -3.13
N THR A 5 -13.31 -8.80 -2.57
CA THR A 5 -13.32 -7.60 -3.37
C THR A 5 -12.20 -6.65 -2.99
N LYS A 6 -11.81 -5.84 -3.96
CA LYS A 6 -10.83 -4.79 -3.77
C LYS A 6 -11.28 -3.81 -2.68
N SER A 7 -12.57 -3.48 -2.66
CA SER A 7 -13.11 -2.55 -1.67
C SER A 7 -12.94 -3.07 -0.25
N GLN A 8 -13.19 -4.37 -0.04
CA GLN A 8 -13.01 -4.99 1.26
C GLN A 8 -11.55 -4.96 1.69
N TYR A 9 -10.65 -5.27 0.77
CA TYR A 9 -9.23 -5.24 1.05
C TYR A 9 -8.78 -3.84 1.48
N LEU A 10 -9.19 -2.83 0.72
CA LEU A 10 -8.80 -1.46 1.01
C LEU A 10 -9.39 -0.96 2.33
N ARG A 11 -10.60 -1.39 2.66
CA ARG A 11 -11.22 -1.05 3.95
C ARG A 11 -10.44 -1.65 5.11
N LEU A 12 -10.06 -2.93 5.01
CA LEU A 12 -9.27 -3.59 6.04
C LEU A 12 -7.91 -2.93 6.19
N LEU A 13 -7.29 -2.58 5.09
CA LEU A 13 -6.01 -1.86 5.11
C LEU A 13 -6.17 -0.51 5.81
N GLU A 14 -7.22 0.24 5.49
CA GLU A 14 -7.48 1.53 6.12
C GLU A 14 -7.65 1.38 7.63
N GLU A 15 -8.41 0.39 8.08
CA GLU A 15 -8.60 0.13 9.50
C GLU A 15 -7.29 -0.21 10.19
N THR A 16 -6.46 -1.03 9.55
CA THR A 16 -5.15 -1.39 10.07
C THR A 16 -4.27 -0.16 10.22
N LEU A 17 -4.25 0.69 9.20
CA LEU A 17 -3.45 1.90 9.22
C LEU A 17 -3.94 2.91 10.26
N ARG A 18 -5.25 3.00 10.46
CA ARG A 18 -5.82 3.84 11.52
C ARG A 18 -5.39 3.36 12.90
N THR A 19 -5.35 2.06 13.10
CA THR A 19 -4.87 1.47 14.35
C THR A 19 -3.39 1.79 14.57
N ALA A 20 -2.62 1.88 13.49
CA ALA A 20 -1.20 2.21 13.54
C ALA A 20 -0.93 3.72 13.45
N SER A 21 -1.96 4.56 13.58
CA SER A 21 -1.82 6.01 13.41
C SER A 21 -0.90 6.67 14.44
N HIS A 22 -0.67 6.03 15.59
CA HIS A 22 0.24 6.51 16.60
C HIS A 22 1.72 6.35 16.20
N ILE A 23 2.00 5.57 15.17
CA ILE A 23 3.36 5.37 14.68
C ILE A 23 3.76 6.58 13.82
N LYS A 24 4.88 7.20 14.15
CA LYS A 24 5.33 8.42 13.48
C LYS A 24 5.63 8.24 12.01
N HIS A 25 6.31 7.16 11.66
CA HIS A 25 6.76 6.93 10.29
C HIS A 25 6.32 5.56 9.83
N TRP A 26 5.75 5.49 8.64
CA TRP A 26 5.36 4.24 8.01
C TRP A 26 6.25 3.96 6.82
N ALA A 27 6.57 2.69 6.63
CA ALA A 27 7.20 2.21 5.40
C ALA A 27 6.38 1.00 4.97
N ILE A 28 5.60 1.16 3.92
CA ILE A 28 4.69 0.14 3.44
C ILE A 28 5.22 -0.40 2.12
N SER A 29 5.56 -1.69 2.11
CA SER A 29 6.00 -2.34 0.88
C SER A 29 4.82 -3.06 0.23
N HIS A 30 4.77 -2.99 -1.09
CA HIS A 30 3.68 -3.56 -1.86
C HIS A 30 4.24 -4.09 -3.18
N VAL A 31 3.83 -5.31 -3.53
CA VAL A 31 4.13 -5.86 -4.84
C VAL A 31 2.96 -5.53 -5.75
N GLU A 32 3.23 -4.79 -6.82
CA GLU A 32 2.18 -4.39 -7.73
C GLU A 32 1.56 -5.60 -8.40
N SER A 33 0.23 -5.70 -8.29
CA SER A 33 -0.53 -6.78 -8.88
C SER A 33 -1.76 -6.20 -9.58
N GLY A 34 -2.41 -7.01 -10.41
CA GLY A 34 -3.63 -6.56 -11.07
C GLY A 34 -4.80 -6.33 -10.13
N PHE A 35 -4.70 -6.79 -8.89
CA PHE A 35 -5.77 -6.63 -7.90
C PHE A 35 -5.74 -5.26 -7.22
N ILE A 36 -4.56 -4.87 -6.71
CA ILE A 36 -4.40 -3.59 -6.02
C ILE A 36 -3.27 -2.81 -6.69
N SER A 37 -3.53 -1.58 -7.06
CA SER A 37 -2.51 -0.72 -7.66
C SER A 37 -1.86 0.18 -6.61
N THR A 38 -0.71 0.73 -6.96
CA THR A 38 -0.03 1.70 -6.12
C THR A 38 -0.92 2.90 -5.82
N GLN A 39 -1.67 3.36 -6.80
CA GLN A 39 -2.58 4.50 -6.63
C GLN A 39 -3.64 4.22 -5.57
N ASP A 40 -4.18 3.00 -5.55
CA ASP A 40 -5.16 2.61 -4.54
C ASP A 40 -4.59 2.75 -3.13
N LEU A 41 -3.35 2.29 -2.95
CA LEU A 41 -2.68 2.41 -1.66
C LEU A 41 -2.43 3.86 -1.27
N VAL A 42 -1.97 4.65 -2.22
CA VAL A 42 -1.71 6.07 -1.97
C VAL A 42 -2.99 6.79 -1.55
N GLU A 43 -4.11 6.47 -2.17
CA GLU A 43 -5.39 7.06 -1.80
C GLU A 43 -5.80 6.70 -0.38
N VAL A 44 -5.66 5.43 0.00
CA VAL A 44 -6.01 4.97 1.33
C VAL A 44 -5.11 5.62 2.39
N ILE A 45 -3.81 5.63 2.15
CA ILE A 45 -2.86 6.24 3.07
C ILE A 45 -3.12 7.75 3.18
N GLY A 46 -3.42 8.39 2.07
CA GLY A 46 -3.69 9.82 2.02
C GLY A 46 -4.92 10.25 2.81
N LYS A 47 -5.85 9.33 3.09
CA LYS A 47 -7.00 9.62 3.94
C LYS A 47 -6.64 9.74 5.41
N ILE A 48 -5.52 9.14 5.80
CA ILE A 48 -5.11 9.04 7.20
C ILE A 48 -3.98 10.02 7.49
N ARG A 49 -3.01 10.10 6.60
CA ARG A 49 -1.88 11.01 6.71
C ARG A 49 -1.29 11.31 5.34
N ARG A 50 -0.46 12.35 5.31
CA ARG A 50 0.19 12.76 4.08
C ARG A 50 1.27 11.76 3.69
N VAL A 51 1.24 11.33 2.42
CA VAL A 51 2.28 10.48 1.86
C VAL A 51 3.55 11.32 1.69
N ASP A 52 4.67 10.79 2.18
CA ASP A 52 5.96 11.48 2.10
C ASP A 52 6.66 11.19 0.78
N THR A 53 7.00 9.92 0.55
CA THR A 53 7.74 9.51 -0.63
C THR A 53 7.25 8.16 -1.13
N ILE A 54 7.34 7.96 -2.45
CA ILE A 54 7.02 6.69 -3.09
C ILE A 54 8.28 6.24 -3.83
N PHE A 55 8.81 5.07 -3.42
CA PHE A 55 9.94 4.44 -4.09
C PHE A 55 9.45 3.27 -4.91
N THR A 56 9.85 3.21 -6.17
CA THR A 56 9.51 2.08 -7.03
C THR A 56 10.79 1.34 -7.37
N LYS A 57 10.79 0.03 -7.18
CA LYS A 57 11.92 -0.81 -7.53
C LYS A 57 11.45 -1.89 -8.49
N ASP A 58 12.12 -1.96 -9.63
CA ASP A 58 11.74 -2.87 -10.70
C ASP A 58 12.60 -4.12 -10.63
N PHE A 59 11.98 -5.25 -10.33
CA PHE A 59 12.62 -6.56 -10.31
C PHE A 59 12.18 -7.42 -11.50
N SER A 60 11.64 -6.80 -12.56
CA SER A 60 11.07 -7.54 -13.67
C SER A 60 12.08 -8.46 -14.37
N GLU A 61 13.35 -8.12 -14.34
CA GLU A 61 14.40 -8.95 -14.93
C GLU A 61 14.67 -10.22 -14.12
N LEU A 62 14.42 -10.18 -12.81
CA LEU A 62 14.68 -11.31 -11.92
C LEU A 62 13.43 -12.12 -11.64
N THR A 63 12.33 -11.47 -11.32
CA THR A 63 11.10 -12.11 -10.87
C THR A 63 9.87 -11.74 -11.69
N GLY A 64 9.99 -10.77 -12.58
CA GLY A 64 8.85 -10.27 -13.35
C GLY A 64 7.91 -9.39 -12.56
N THR A 65 8.33 -8.91 -11.39
CA THR A 65 7.49 -8.10 -10.52
C THR A 65 8.11 -6.74 -10.24
N LYS A 66 7.26 -5.80 -9.89
CA LYS A 66 7.67 -4.48 -9.41
C LYS A 66 7.27 -4.35 -7.95
N ALA A 67 8.18 -3.86 -7.14
CA ALA A 67 7.90 -3.57 -5.75
C ALA A 67 7.84 -2.06 -5.53
N VAL A 68 6.93 -1.63 -4.67
CA VAL A 68 6.74 -0.23 -4.34
C VAL A 68 6.86 -0.08 -2.83
N ILE A 69 7.58 0.94 -2.39
CA ILE A 69 7.68 1.27 -0.98
C ILE A 69 7.13 2.68 -0.81
N ILE A 70 6.11 2.80 0.03
CA ILE A 70 5.46 4.07 0.30
C ILE A 70 5.80 4.48 1.72
N THR A 71 6.37 5.67 1.89
CA THR A 71 6.65 6.21 3.21
C THR A 71 5.65 7.32 3.54
N ALA A 72 5.24 7.33 4.78
CA ALA A 72 4.29 8.33 5.25
C ALA A 72 4.48 8.69 6.73
#